data_b924a72baa7c8f376b3325777efc778b
#
_entry.id   b924a72baa7c8f376b3325777efc778b
#
_cell.length_a   1.000
_cell.length_b   1.000
_cell.length_c   1.000
_cell.angle_alpha   90.00
_cell.angle_beta   90.00
_cell.angle_gamma   90.00
#
_symmetry.space_group_name_H-M   'P 1'
#
loop_
_entity.id
_entity.type
_entity.pdbx_description
1 polymer ?
#
loop_
_entity_poly.entity_id
_entity_poly.type
_entity_poly.pdbx_seq_one_letter_code
_entity_poly.pdbx_strand_id
1 'polypeptide(L)'
;MLRSIFFVSLVAMSMPGVAQQPQLPIVELSAGMHRIEAEVAATPESRQVGMMLRTIMPPQRGMLFVFAEVSKHCMWMRNTLVPLSVAFLDEGGKIINVEDMQPRTEDNHCAVQPARYALEMNLGWFKNRGLGAGATIMGIGKAPSGR
;
A
#
# COMPACT_ATOMS: atom_id res chain seq x y z
N MET A 1 35.24 -52.08 33.52
CA MET A 1 33.89 -51.47 33.31
C MET A 1 34.09 -50.13 32.65
N LEU A 2 33.90 -50.06 31.31
CA LEU A 2 34.09 -48.86 30.52
C LEU A 2 32.72 -48.20 30.34
N ARG A 3 32.52 -46.99 30.88
CA ARG A 3 31.27 -46.22 30.65
C ARG A 3 31.48 -45.31 29.44
N SER A 4 30.79 -45.68 28.33
CA SER A 4 30.71 -44.86 27.13
C SER A 4 29.76 -43.65 27.40
N ILE A 5 30.29 -42.46 27.34
CA ILE A 5 29.50 -41.21 27.41
C ILE A 5 29.13 -40.84 25.95
N PHE A 6 27.85 -40.93 25.60
CA PHE A 6 27.33 -40.41 24.33
C PHE A 6 27.10 -38.90 24.44
N PHE A 7 27.92 -38.13 23.73
CA PHE A 7 27.66 -36.72 23.52
C PHE A 7 26.57 -36.54 22.43
N VAL A 8 25.38 -36.11 22.82
CA VAL A 8 24.33 -35.71 21.89
C VAL A 8 24.59 -34.25 21.49
N SER A 9 25.12 -34.03 20.29
CA SER A 9 25.27 -32.68 19.72
C SER A 9 23.90 -32.16 19.28
N LEU A 10 23.40 -31.18 20.00
CA LEU A 10 22.19 -30.46 19.63
C LEU A 10 22.52 -29.46 18.49
N VAL A 11 22.15 -29.81 17.26
CA VAL A 11 22.27 -28.92 16.11
C VAL A 11 21.12 -27.91 16.18
N ALA A 12 21.44 -26.66 16.54
CA ALA A 12 20.47 -25.55 16.48
C ALA A 12 20.22 -25.18 15.00
N MET A 13 19.05 -25.54 14.49
CA MET A 13 18.59 -25.07 13.19
C MET A 13 18.22 -23.56 13.34
N SER A 14 19.05 -22.68 12.80
CA SER A 14 18.73 -21.28 12.61
C SER A 14 17.67 -21.18 11.50
N MET A 15 16.44 -20.84 11.85
CA MET A 15 15.41 -20.49 10.87
C MET A 15 15.79 -19.15 10.20
N PRO A 16 15.70 -19.04 8.87
CA PRO A 16 15.86 -17.75 8.20
C PRO A 16 14.75 -16.82 8.69
N GLY A 17 15.13 -15.72 9.32
CA GLY A 17 14.21 -14.68 9.74
C GLY A 17 13.48 -14.13 8.51
N VAL A 18 12.16 -14.18 8.49
CA VAL A 18 11.34 -13.45 7.51
C VAL A 18 11.66 -11.98 7.71
N ALA A 19 12.26 -11.34 6.70
CA ALA A 19 12.54 -9.92 6.74
C ALA A 19 11.20 -9.18 6.92
N GLN A 20 11.01 -8.60 8.10
CA GLN A 20 9.81 -7.84 8.44
C GLN A 20 9.84 -6.55 7.63
N GLN A 21 8.79 -6.30 6.84
CA GLN A 21 8.66 -5.01 6.16
C GLN A 21 8.65 -3.89 7.19
N PRO A 22 9.39 -2.78 6.96
CA PRO A 22 9.39 -1.67 7.91
C PRO A 22 7.97 -1.14 8.11
N GLN A 23 7.59 -0.90 9.36
CA GLN A 23 6.29 -0.32 9.66
C GLN A 23 6.23 1.11 9.12
N LEU A 24 5.27 1.36 8.23
CA LEU A 24 5.01 2.70 7.69
C LEU A 24 4.12 3.50 8.67
N PRO A 25 4.25 4.83 8.68
CA PRO A 25 3.31 5.69 9.41
C PRO A 25 1.88 5.43 8.94
N ILE A 26 0.91 5.54 9.86
CA ILE A 26 -0.51 5.40 9.54
C ILE A 26 -1.18 6.76 9.70
N VAL A 27 -2.00 7.14 8.72
CA VAL A 27 -2.86 8.32 8.79
C VAL A 27 -4.33 7.90 8.72
N GLU A 28 -5.17 8.62 9.46
CA GLU A 28 -6.62 8.52 9.33
C GLU A 28 -7.08 9.45 8.21
N LEU A 29 -7.72 8.86 7.22
CA LEU A 29 -8.39 9.55 6.14
C LEU A 29 -9.89 9.27 6.21
N SER A 30 -10.69 10.04 5.49
CA SER A 30 -12.11 9.77 5.32
C SER A 30 -12.60 10.15 3.92
N ALA A 31 -13.59 9.41 3.45
CA ALA A 31 -14.33 9.71 2.23
C ALA A 31 -15.82 9.74 2.59
N GLY A 32 -16.39 10.93 2.77
CA GLY A 32 -17.71 11.08 3.35
C GLY A 32 -17.75 10.47 4.77
N MET A 33 -18.66 9.51 4.98
CA MET A 33 -18.79 8.78 6.26
C MET A 33 -17.81 7.59 6.42
N HIS A 34 -17.05 7.26 5.37
CA HIS A 34 -16.17 6.09 5.36
C HIS A 34 -14.78 6.46 5.89
N ARG A 35 -14.40 5.80 6.98
CA ARG A 35 -13.08 5.95 7.61
C ARG A 35 -12.07 5.03 6.91
N ILE A 36 -10.85 5.51 6.74
CA ILE A 36 -9.74 4.80 6.13
C ILE A 36 -8.51 4.92 7.05
N GLU A 37 -7.87 3.81 7.34
CA GLU A 37 -6.55 3.76 7.97
C GLU A 37 -5.52 3.47 6.88
N ALA A 38 -4.79 4.50 6.44
CA ALA A 38 -3.83 4.37 5.37
C ALA A 38 -2.40 4.34 5.89
N GLU A 39 -1.64 3.32 5.54
CA GLU A 39 -0.19 3.35 5.67
C GLU A 39 0.38 4.35 4.65
N VAL A 40 1.43 5.09 5.02
CA VAL A 40 1.96 6.15 4.16
C VAL A 40 3.29 5.75 3.53
N ALA A 41 3.31 5.61 2.22
CA ALA A 41 4.49 5.39 1.39
C ALA A 41 4.97 6.74 0.81
N ALA A 42 5.86 7.42 1.53
CA ALA A 42 6.33 8.77 1.17
C ALA A 42 7.79 8.83 0.71
N THR A 43 8.53 7.73 0.77
CA THR A 43 9.92 7.65 0.27
C THR A 43 9.99 6.83 -1.02
N PRO A 44 11.02 6.99 -1.86
CA PRO A 44 11.19 6.16 -3.05
C PRO A 44 11.12 4.66 -2.75
N GLU A 45 11.79 4.22 -1.68
CA GLU A 45 11.87 2.81 -1.27
C GLU A 45 10.49 2.29 -0.85
N SER A 46 9.77 3.05 0.00
CA SER A 46 8.43 2.64 0.47
C SER A 46 7.41 2.62 -0.67
N ARG A 47 7.48 3.58 -1.60
CA ARG A 47 6.62 3.58 -2.79
C ARG A 47 6.93 2.40 -3.72
N GLN A 48 8.20 2.04 -3.88
CA GLN A 48 8.58 0.90 -4.72
C GLN A 48 8.09 -0.44 -4.15
N VAL A 49 8.17 -0.62 -2.84
CA VAL A 49 7.66 -1.82 -2.17
C VAL A 49 6.14 -1.85 -2.15
N GLY A 50 5.50 -0.74 -1.80
CA GLY A 50 4.04 -0.63 -1.77
C GLY A 50 3.38 -1.79 -1.03
N MET A 51 2.39 -2.40 -1.67
CA MET A 51 1.61 -3.53 -1.16
C MET A 51 2.20 -4.90 -1.52
N MET A 52 3.41 -4.97 -2.05
CA MET A 52 4.03 -6.23 -2.48
C MET A 52 4.04 -7.28 -1.37
N LEU A 53 3.80 -8.54 -1.76
CA LEU A 53 3.85 -9.76 -0.94
C LEU A 53 2.84 -9.81 0.22
N ARG A 54 1.94 -8.84 0.35
CA ARG A 54 0.86 -8.92 1.33
C ARG A 54 -0.19 -9.92 0.86
N THR A 55 -0.65 -10.75 1.76
CA THR A 55 -1.65 -11.80 1.48
C THR A 55 -3.07 -11.35 1.81
N ILE A 56 -3.21 -10.36 2.68
CA ILE A 56 -4.49 -9.78 3.10
C ILE A 56 -4.37 -8.27 3.27
N MET A 57 -5.48 -7.57 3.07
CA MET A 57 -5.66 -6.17 3.48
C MET A 57 -7.05 -6.02 4.13
N PRO A 58 -7.11 -5.63 5.41
CA PRO A 58 -8.38 -5.43 6.10
C PRO A 58 -9.29 -4.42 5.35
N PRO A 59 -10.62 -4.51 5.49
CA PRO A 59 -11.56 -3.75 4.65
C PRO A 59 -11.41 -2.23 4.69
N GLN A 60 -10.92 -1.67 5.81
CA GLN A 60 -10.74 -0.22 5.97
C GLN A 60 -9.27 0.21 5.95
N ARG A 61 -8.38 -0.73 5.65
CA ARG A 61 -6.96 -0.47 5.47
C ARG A 61 -6.66 -0.16 4.02
N GLY A 62 -5.65 0.70 3.82
CA GLY A 62 -5.13 1.02 2.50
C GLY A 62 -3.70 1.53 2.59
N MET A 63 -3.18 1.98 1.46
CA MET A 63 -1.88 2.63 1.39
C MET A 63 -1.98 3.92 0.61
N LEU A 64 -1.51 5.00 1.24
CA LEU A 64 -1.39 6.31 0.63
C LEU A 64 0.04 6.52 0.13
N PHE A 65 0.19 6.58 -1.17
CA PHE A 65 1.44 6.96 -1.83
C PHE A 65 1.50 8.48 -1.91
N VAL A 66 2.57 9.06 -1.38
CA VAL A 66 2.81 10.51 -1.43
C VAL A 66 3.98 10.75 -2.37
N PHE A 67 3.71 11.36 -3.51
CA PHE A 67 4.73 11.66 -4.50
C PHE A 67 5.44 12.98 -4.19
N ALA A 68 6.75 13.05 -4.49
CA ALA A 68 7.53 14.28 -4.31
C ALA A 68 7.08 15.38 -5.28
N GLU A 69 6.61 14.98 -6.47
CA GLU A 69 6.20 15.89 -7.54
C GLU A 69 4.75 15.63 -7.95
N VAL A 70 4.07 16.67 -8.40
CA VAL A 70 2.75 16.57 -9.04
C VAL A 70 2.96 16.21 -10.50
N SER A 71 2.57 15.01 -10.88
CA SER A 71 2.76 14.47 -12.23
C SER A 71 1.72 13.39 -12.55
N LYS A 72 1.66 12.95 -13.80
CA LYS A 72 0.86 11.79 -14.20
C LYS A 72 1.57 10.51 -13.78
N HIS A 73 1.41 10.15 -12.52
CA HIS A 73 1.98 8.92 -11.96
C HIS A 73 1.22 7.71 -12.42
N CYS A 74 1.92 6.58 -12.53
CA CYS A 74 1.36 5.28 -12.84
C CYS A 74 1.68 4.28 -11.74
N MET A 75 0.74 3.35 -11.50
CA MET A 75 0.87 2.24 -10.57
C MET A 75 0.87 0.93 -11.33
N TRP A 76 1.47 -0.10 -10.76
CA TRP A 76 1.51 -1.46 -11.27
C TRP A 76 1.28 -2.47 -10.16
N MET A 77 1.01 -3.72 -10.51
CA MET A 77 0.70 -4.78 -9.55
C MET A 77 1.80 -5.85 -9.44
N ARG A 78 3.02 -5.51 -9.86
CA ARG A 78 4.17 -6.42 -9.75
C ARG A 78 4.33 -6.91 -8.31
N ASN A 79 4.45 -8.24 -8.13
CA ASN A 79 4.57 -8.90 -6.82
C ASN A 79 3.45 -8.55 -5.81
N THR A 80 2.36 -7.93 -6.24
CA THR A 80 1.22 -7.59 -5.40
C THR A 80 0.18 -8.71 -5.52
N LEU A 81 -0.17 -9.33 -4.40
CA LEU A 81 -0.97 -10.57 -4.37
C LEU A 81 -2.46 -10.29 -4.15
N VAL A 82 -2.81 -9.17 -3.53
CA VAL A 82 -4.18 -8.75 -3.28
C VAL A 82 -4.70 -7.90 -4.43
N PRO A 83 -5.93 -8.14 -4.92
CA PRO A 83 -6.55 -7.29 -5.93
C PRO A 83 -6.89 -5.92 -5.31
N LEU A 84 -6.59 -4.84 -6.02
CA LEU A 84 -6.68 -3.47 -5.52
C LEU A 84 -7.48 -2.56 -6.46
N SER A 85 -8.01 -1.47 -5.91
CA SER A 85 -8.41 -0.29 -6.66
C SER A 85 -7.52 0.88 -6.22
N VAL A 86 -7.01 1.66 -7.16
CA VAL A 86 -6.23 2.87 -6.88
C VAL A 86 -7.02 4.11 -7.27
N ALA A 87 -7.12 5.08 -6.36
CA ALA A 87 -7.62 6.42 -6.64
C ALA A 87 -6.42 7.38 -6.72
N PHE A 88 -6.28 8.06 -7.86
CA PHE A 88 -5.32 9.16 -8.01
C PHE A 88 -5.96 10.44 -7.51
N LEU A 89 -5.21 11.20 -6.67
CA LEU A 89 -5.72 12.39 -6.00
C LEU A 89 -4.87 13.61 -6.36
N ASP A 90 -5.53 14.75 -6.50
CA ASP A 90 -4.85 16.03 -6.61
C ASP A 90 -4.26 16.50 -5.25
N GLU A 91 -3.67 17.68 -5.20
CA GLU A 91 -3.07 18.21 -3.97
C GLU A 91 -4.09 18.48 -2.86
N GLY A 92 -5.36 18.68 -3.20
CA GLY A 92 -6.47 18.89 -2.26
C GLY A 92 -7.14 17.59 -1.81
N GLY A 93 -6.70 16.44 -2.31
CA GLY A 93 -7.31 15.13 -2.01
C GLY A 93 -8.54 14.79 -2.87
N LYS A 94 -8.83 15.60 -3.92
CA LYS A 94 -9.92 15.29 -4.85
C LYS A 94 -9.51 14.14 -5.77
N ILE A 95 -10.40 13.16 -5.93
CA ILE A 95 -10.20 12.03 -6.84
C ILE A 95 -10.21 12.51 -8.29
N ILE A 96 -9.13 12.23 -9.01
CA ILE A 96 -8.95 12.48 -10.44
C ILE A 96 -9.59 11.33 -11.23
N ASN A 97 -9.15 10.11 -10.97
CA ASN A 97 -9.70 8.88 -11.53
C ASN A 97 -9.43 7.70 -10.59
N VAL A 98 -10.17 6.62 -10.80
CA VAL A 98 -10.02 5.34 -10.10
C VAL A 98 -9.76 4.26 -11.13
N GLU A 99 -8.77 3.38 -10.86
CA GLU A 99 -8.44 2.21 -11.66
C GLU A 99 -8.52 0.94 -10.83
N ASP A 100 -9.12 -0.11 -11.39
CA ASP A 100 -9.11 -1.44 -10.81
C ASP A 100 -7.90 -2.22 -11.32
N MET A 101 -7.17 -2.87 -10.41
CA MET A 101 -5.88 -3.50 -10.71
C MET A 101 -5.89 -4.98 -10.31
N GLN A 102 -5.50 -5.85 -11.25
CA GLN A 102 -5.41 -7.29 -11.02
C GLN A 102 -4.07 -7.70 -10.44
N PRO A 103 -4.04 -8.67 -9.50
CA PRO A 103 -2.80 -9.15 -8.90
C PRO A 103 -1.77 -9.62 -9.93
N ARG A 104 -0.50 -9.35 -9.65
CA ARG A 104 0.67 -9.84 -10.42
C ARG A 104 0.71 -9.39 -11.88
N THR A 105 0.00 -8.35 -12.24
CA THR A 105 0.11 -7.73 -13.56
C THR A 105 1.14 -6.60 -13.55
N GLU A 106 1.72 -6.31 -14.71
CA GLU A 106 2.69 -5.23 -14.89
C GLU A 106 2.15 -4.11 -15.79
N ASP A 107 0.85 -4.16 -16.10
CA ASP A 107 0.17 -3.08 -16.82
C ASP A 107 0.24 -1.79 -16.02
N ASN A 108 0.43 -0.68 -16.71
CA ASN A 108 0.43 0.63 -16.08
C ASN A 108 -0.99 1.15 -15.92
N HIS A 109 -1.35 1.47 -14.68
CA HIS A 109 -2.58 2.18 -14.32
C HIS A 109 -2.21 3.62 -13.97
N CYS A 110 -2.64 4.59 -14.77
CA CYS A 110 -2.11 5.95 -14.70
C CYS A 110 -3.16 6.98 -14.31
N ALA A 111 -2.70 8.03 -13.63
CA ALA A 111 -3.48 9.25 -13.44
C ALA A 111 -3.76 9.93 -14.79
N VAL A 112 -5.02 10.28 -15.05
CA VAL A 112 -5.40 10.98 -16.29
C VAL A 112 -5.05 12.47 -16.26
N GLN A 113 -4.77 13.01 -15.07
CA GLN A 113 -4.25 14.36 -14.83
C GLN A 113 -3.13 14.30 -13.80
N PRO A 114 -2.31 15.36 -13.62
CA PRO A 114 -1.28 15.39 -12.61
C PRO A 114 -1.84 15.14 -11.20
N ALA A 115 -1.26 14.17 -10.50
CA ALA A 115 -1.65 13.74 -9.16
C ALA A 115 -0.51 13.96 -8.16
N ARG A 116 -0.85 14.29 -6.92
CA ARG A 116 0.07 14.36 -5.77
C ARG A 116 0.09 13.06 -4.99
N TYR A 117 -1.06 12.32 -5.00
CA TYR A 117 -1.23 11.11 -4.22
C TYR A 117 -1.87 10.01 -5.04
N ALA A 118 -1.63 8.77 -4.60
CA ALA A 118 -2.42 7.61 -5.00
C ALA A 118 -2.87 6.87 -3.74
N LEU A 119 -4.14 6.51 -3.65
CA LEU A 119 -4.69 5.75 -2.52
C LEU A 119 -5.14 4.38 -3.01
N GLU A 120 -4.44 3.34 -2.56
CA GLU A 120 -4.79 1.96 -2.82
C GLU A 120 -5.70 1.39 -1.72
N MET A 121 -6.80 0.78 -2.14
CA MET A 121 -7.77 0.10 -1.28
C MET A 121 -8.09 -1.27 -1.89
N ASN A 122 -8.78 -2.14 -1.14
CA ASN A 122 -9.28 -3.39 -1.69
C ASN A 122 -10.08 -3.15 -2.98
N LEU A 123 -10.01 -4.12 -3.91
CA LEU A 123 -10.73 -4.06 -5.18
C LEU A 123 -12.20 -3.70 -5.00
N GLY A 124 -12.67 -2.71 -5.74
CA GLY A 124 -14.06 -2.24 -5.71
C GLY A 124 -14.41 -1.34 -4.52
N TRP A 125 -13.48 -1.04 -3.61
CA TRP A 125 -13.77 -0.26 -2.40
C TRP A 125 -14.42 1.09 -2.71
N PHE A 126 -13.90 1.82 -3.69
CA PHE A 126 -14.43 3.12 -4.11
C PHE A 126 -15.79 2.99 -4.80
N LYS A 127 -15.88 2.10 -5.78
CA LYS A 127 -17.11 1.86 -6.56
C LYS A 127 -18.29 1.46 -5.67
N ASN A 128 -18.06 0.55 -4.72
CA ASN A 128 -19.11 0.07 -3.80
C ASN A 128 -19.64 1.16 -2.86
N ARG A 129 -18.93 2.28 -2.75
CA ARG A 129 -19.29 3.44 -1.91
C ARG A 129 -19.71 4.66 -2.73
N GLY A 130 -19.85 4.50 -4.06
CA GLY A 130 -20.22 5.60 -4.95
C GLY A 130 -19.14 6.69 -5.03
N LEU A 131 -17.89 6.36 -4.78
CA LEU A 131 -16.75 7.28 -4.80
C LEU A 131 -16.04 7.18 -6.14
N GLY A 132 -15.91 8.29 -6.83
CA GLY A 132 -15.21 8.39 -8.11
C GLY A 132 -14.64 9.79 -8.31
N ALA A 133 -14.31 10.13 -9.55
CA ALA A 133 -13.79 11.45 -9.91
C ALA A 133 -14.65 12.58 -9.32
N GLY A 134 -13.99 13.55 -8.68
CA GLY A 134 -14.64 14.68 -8.03
C GLY A 134 -14.95 14.49 -6.55
N ALA A 135 -15.02 13.25 -6.03
CA ALA A 135 -15.12 13.02 -4.59
C ALA A 135 -13.81 13.42 -3.88
N THR A 136 -13.88 13.79 -2.61
CA THR A 136 -12.72 14.26 -1.85
C THR A 136 -12.37 13.28 -0.72
N ILE A 137 -11.09 12.94 -0.64
CA ILE A 137 -10.50 12.22 0.49
C ILE A 137 -9.98 13.26 1.48
N MET A 138 -10.55 13.27 2.67
CA MET A 138 -10.20 14.19 3.75
C MET A 138 -9.05 13.65 4.58
N GLY A 139 -8.27 14.54 5.21
CA GLY A 139 -7.19 14.16 6.13
C GLY A 139 -5.81 14.03 5.47
N ILE A 140 -5.71 14.22 4.16
CA ILE A 140 -4.46 14.12 3.38
C ILE A 140 -3.33 15.00 3.96
N GLY A 141 -3.65 16.20 4.45
CA GLY A 141 -2.67 17.12 5.02
C GLY A 141 -1.95 16.63 6.29
N LYS A 142 -2.41 15.51 6.88
CA LYS A 142 -1.72 14.85 8.01
C LYS A 142 -0.59 13.92 7.56
N ALA A 143 -0.53 13.60 6.27
CA ALA A 143 0.52 12.73 5.73
C ALA A 143 1.86 13.49 5.66
N PRO A 144 2.99 12.80 5.91
CA PRO A 144 4.31 13.36 5.67
C PRO A 144 4.48 13.70 4.17
N SER A 145 5.29 14.72 3.90
CA SER A 145 5.63 15.12 2.53
C SER A 145 6.37 13.99 1.80
N GLY A 146 6.09 13.86 0.51
CA GLY A 146 6.83 12.97 -0.37
C GLY A 146 8.30 13.42 -0.55
N ARG A 147 9.21 12.45 -0.61
CA ARG A 147 10.63 12.66 -0.86
C ARG A 147 11.06 11.95 -2.11
#